data_29850e9d4ebb8225b4282dc827ea472b
#
_entry.id   29850e9d4ebb8225b4282dc827ea472b
#
_cell.length_a   1.000
_cell.length_b   1.000
_cell.length_c   1.000
_cell.angle_alpha   90.00
_cell.angle_beta   90.00
_cell.angle_gamma   90.00
#
_symmetry.space_group_name_H-M   'P 1'
#
loop_
_entity.id
_entity.type
_entity.pdbx_description
1 polymer ?
#
loop_
_entity_poly.entity_id
_entity_poly.type
_entity_poly.pdbx_seq_one_letter_code
_entity_poly.pdbx_strand_id
1 'polypeptide(L)'
;IYETDYRFAQPPRMPTLTAESKDGSIVLTWGNVSESSRDPFLPEDLQYDFEGYKIYRSTDKYLKDAQIITDGYGNPMFYEPIFQCDKVDGITGFSDVTVFGTSYYLGSDTGVKHHFIDADVINGKTYYYALVAYDYGLSPTDEIATGIPPSENNAIIELDENEYVISTGPNVAQVYAKAPSAGYVSSTFEIDDNKLNIG
;
A
#
# COMPACT_ATOMS: atom_id res chain seq x y z
N ILE A 1 17.71 6.84 -35.44
CA ILE A 1 16.70 7.10 -34.39
C ILE A 1 16.33 5.72 -33.89
N TYR A 2 16.89 5.32 -32.75
CA TYR A 2 16.49 4.10 -32.07
C TYR A 2 15.20 4.44 -31.31
N GLU A 3 14.06 3.86 -31.71
CA GLU A 3 12.87 3.80 -30.89
C GLU A 3 13.19 2.87 -29.72
N THR A 4 13.64 3.45 -28.63
CA THR A 4 13.60 2.80 -27.34
C THR A 4 12.15 2.90 -26.91
N ASP A 5 11.39 1.81 -27.04
CA ASP A 5 10.08 1.67 -26.38
C ASP A 5 10.31 1.83 -24.87
N TYR A 6 10.13 3.04 -24.37
CA TYR A 6 10.08 3.30 -22.95
C TYR A 6 8.76 2.72 -22.41
N ARG A 7 8.80 1.45 -22.03
CA ARG A 7 7.69 0.83 -21.30
C ARG A 7 7.83 1.27 -19.84
N PHE A 8 6.90 2.08 -19.39
CA PHE A 8 6.81 2.47 -17.98
C PHE A 8 5.83 1.53 -17.30
N ALA A 9 6.27 0.82 -16.28
CA ALA A 9 5.39 0.08 -15.38
C ALA A 9 4.36 1.05 -14.79
N GLN A 10 3.10 0.62 -14.78
CA GLN A 10 2.03 1.36 -14.13
C GLN A 10 1.62 0.62 -12.86
N PRO A 11 1.66 1.28 -11.69
CA PRO A 11 1.17 0.65 -10.48
C PRO A 11 -0.31 0.30 -10.62
N PRO A 12 -0.81 -0.68 -9.85
CA PRO A 12 -2.22 -1.01 -9.81
C PRO A 12 -3.09 0.21 -9.52
N ARG A 13 -4.38 0.16 -9.87
CA ARG A 13 -5.32 1.25 -9.56
C ARG A 13 -5.26 1.58 -8.08
N MET A 14 -5.24 2.88 -7.78
CA MET A 14 -5.13 3.38 -6.41
C MET A 14 -6.34 2.94 -5.58
N PRO A 15 -6.15 2.27 -4.43
CA PRO A 15 -7.23 1.89 -3.54
C PRO A 15 -7.79 3.11 -2.80
N THR A 16 -8.98 2.98 -2.21
CA THR A 16 -9.54 3.97 -1.30
C THR A 16 -9.46 3.45 0.12
N LEU A 17 -8.81 4.20 1.01
CA LEU A 17 -8.64 3.86 2.42
C LEU A 17 -9.69 4.55 3.28
N THR A 18 -10.36 3.79 4.13
CA THR A 18 -11.23 4.30 5.20
C THR A 18 -10.61 3.95 6.55
N ALA A 19 -10.63 4.90 7.49
CA ALA A 19 -10.07 4.72 8.82
C ALA A 19 -11.06 5.15 9.90
N GLU A 20 -11.25 4.31 10.91
CA GLU A 20 -12.11 4.56 12.07
C GLU A 20 -11.30 4.44 13.36
N SER A 21 -11.33 5.50 14.19
CA SER A 21 -10.69 5.47 15.51
C SER A 21 -11.56 4.72 16.51
N LYS A 22 -10.94 3.83 17.27
CA LYS A 22 -11.50 3.15 18.43
C LYS A 22 -10.63 3.38 19.65
N ASP A 23 -11.05 2.96 20.84
CA ASP A 23 -10.24 3.09 22.05
C ASP A 23 -8.96 2.25 21.94
N GLY A 24 -7.82 2.92 21.86
CA GLY A 24 -6.51 2.28 21.73
C GLY A 24 -6.26 1.55 20.40
N SER A 25 -7.10 1.78 19.39
CA SER A 25 -6.91 1.16 18.07
C SER A 25 -7.49 1.99 16.94
N ILE A 26 -7.01 1.73 15.71
CA ILE A 26 -7.56 2.29 14.47
C ILE A 26 -7.88 1.14 13.53
N VAL A 27 -9.13 1.11 13.05
CA VAL A 27 -9.59 0.12 12.06
C VAL A 27 -9.47 0.73 10.68
N LEU A 28 -8.73 0.05 9.82
CA LEU A 28 -8.51 0.43 8.43
C LEU A 28 -9.24 -0.55 7.53
N THR A 29 -9.97 -0.02 6.53
CA THR A 29 -10.70 -0.84 5.55
C THR A 29 -10.56 -0.27 4.15
N TRP A 30 -10.59 -1.14 3.14
CA TRP A 30 -10.48 -0.78 1.73
C TRP A 30 -11.20 -1.76 0.82
N GLY A 31 -11.45 -1.38 -0.41
CA GLY A 31 -12.07 -2.23 -1.43
C GLY A 31 -11.04 -2.94 -2.31
N ASN A 32 -11.54 -3.70 -3.29
CA ASN A 32 -10.77 -4.57 -4.18
C ASN A 32 -10.46 -3.96 -5.56
N VAL A 33 -10.61 -2.66 -5.74
CA VAL A 33 -10.48 -2.00 -7.06
C VAL A 33 -9.11 -2.23 -7.71
N SER A 34 -8.05 -2.38 -6.89
CA SER A 34 -6.68 -2.59 -7.37
C SER A 34 -6.45 -3.98 -7.95
N GLU A 35 -7.16 -5.01 -7.46
CA GLU A 35 -6.97 -6.41 -7.84
C GLU A 35 -7.33 -6.72 -9.30
N SER A 36 -8.18 -5.90 -9.91
CA SER A 36 -8.56 -5.98 -11.31
C SER A 36 -7.83 -4.96 -12.18
N SER A 37 -6.71 -4.43 -11.72
CA SER A 37 -5.88 -3.52 -12.50
C SER A 37 -5.27 -4.26 -13.68
N ARG A 38 -5.14 -3.53 -14.78
CA ARG A 38 -4.51 -4.03 -16.00
C ARG A 38 -3.39 -3.07 -16.38
N ASP A 39 -2.16 -3.57 -16.44
CA ASP A 39 -1.06 -2.82 -17.03
C ASP A 39 -0.99 -3.06 -18.55
N PRO A 40 -1.35 -2.06 -19.37
CA PRO A 40 -1.34 -2.21 -20.82
C PRO A 40 0.07 -2.29 -21.43
N PHE A 41 1.11 -2.03 -20.66
CA PHE A 41 2.51 -2.06 -21.10
C PHE A 41 3.15 -3.44 -20.96
N LEU A 42 2.50 -4.35 -20.22
CA LEU A 42 2.91 -5.74 -20.11
C LEU A 42 2.39 -6.58 -21.30
N PRO A 43 3.02 -7.74 -21.61
CA PRO A 43 2.47 -8.74 -22.51
C PRO A 43 1.04 -9.12 -22.15
N GLU A 44 0.20 -9.43 -23.10
CA GLU A 44 -1.26 -9.59 -22.92
C GLU A 44 -1.64 -10.62 -21.85
N ASP A 45 -0.87 -11.66 -21.69
CA ASP A 45 -1.02 -12.73 -20.69
C ASP A 45 -0.54 -12.36 -19.27
N LEU A 46 0.22 -11.25 -19.14
CA LEU A 46 0.81 -10.79 -17.87
C LEU A 46 0.27 -9.43 -17.40
N GLN A 47 -0.76 -8.88 -18.05
CA GLN A 47 -1.27 -7.54 -17.77
C GLN A 47 -2.01 -7.39 -16.42
N TYR A 48 -2.30 -8.50 -15.75
CA TYR A 48 -2.96 -8.51 -14.42
C TYR A 48 -1.96 -8.91 -13.35
N ASP A 49 -1.03 -8.01 -13.10
CA ASP A 49 0.16 -8.21 -12.29
C ASP A 49 0.04 -7.70 -10.84
N PHE A 50 -1.18 -7.28 -10.42
CA PHE A 50 -1.43 -6.94 -9.02
C PHE A 50 -0.99 -8.06 -8.10
N GLU A 51 -0.22 -7.71 -7.06
CA GLU A 51 0.32 -8.67 -6.11
C GLU A 51 -0.27 -8.50 -4.72
N GLY A 52 -0.39 -7.28 -4.23
CA GLY A 52 -0.88 -7.10 -2.86
C GLY A 52 -1.02 -5.67 -2.40
N TYR A 53 -1.19 -5.56 -1.08
CA TYR A 53 -1.33 -4.28 -0.38
C TYR A 53 -0.28 -4.13 0.72
N LYS A 54 0.17 -2.89 0.93
CA LYS A 54 0.99 -2.49 2.08
C LYS A 54 0.35 -1.31 2.79
N ILE A 55 0.49 -1.25 4.11
CA ILE A 55 0.08 -0.10 4.91
C ILE A 55 1.30 0.49 5.59
N TYR A 56 1.49 1.77 5.40
CA TYR A 56 2.48 2.59 6.08
C TYR A 56 1.80 3.46 7.12
N ARG A 57 2.44 3.66 8.27
CA ARG A 57 1.95 4.51 9.36
C ARG A 57 3.00 5.55 9.72
N SER A 58 2.54 6.77 10.01
CA SER A 58 3.38 7.86 10.48
C SER A 58 2.61 8.73 11.49
N THR A 59 3.32 9.43 12.37
CA THR A 59 2.80 10.52 13.17
C THR A 59 3.16 11.89 12.57
N ASP A 60 3.99 11.89 11.54
CA ASP A 60 4.35 13.07 10.76
C ASP A 60 3.61 13.10 9.41
N LYS A 61 2.98 14.23 9.09
CA LYS A 61 2.30 14.46 7.80
C LYS A 61 3.19 14.31 6.56
N TYR A 62 4.50 14.40 6.72
CA TYR A 62 5.47 14.15 5.65
C TYR A 62 5.92 12.67 5.56
N LEU A 63 5.33 11.80 6.38
CA LEU A 63 5.70 10.39 6.51
C LEU A 63 7.18 10.16 6.87
N LYS A 64 7.85 11.16 7.48
CA LYS A 64 9.30 11.10 7.75
C LYS A 64 9.67 10.17 8.90
N ASP A 65 8.74 9.88 9.80
CA ASP A 65 8.92 8.96 10.93
C ASP A 65 8.40 7.54 10.61
N ALA A 66 7.87 7.31 9.42
CA ALA A 66 7.68 5.96 8.92
C ALA A 66 9.05 5.26 8.88
N GLN A 67 9.10 4.03 9.37
CA GLN A 67 10.36 3.27 9.34
C GLN A 67 10.86 3.18 7.90
N ILE A 68 12.14 3.50 7.71
CA ILE A 68 12.76 3.55 6.38
C ILE A 68 13.75 2.40 6.28
N ILE A 69 13.58 1.58 5.23
CA ILE A 69 14.59 0.60 4.84
C ILE A 69 15.68 1.35 4.07
N THR A 70 16.92 1.23 4.53
CA THR A 70 18.08 1.87 3.90
C THR A 70 18.89 0.86 3.10
N ASP A 71 19.59 1.36 2.05
CA ASP A 71 20.66 0.61 1.39
C ASP A 71 21.88 0.46 2.31
N GLY A 72 22.89 -0.29 1.86
CA GLY A 72 24.14 -0.49 2.62
C GLY A 72 24.96 0.79 2.87
N TYR A 73 24.58 1.92 2.28
CA TYR A 73 25.21 3.24 2.45
C TYR A 73 24.37 4.18 3.32
N GLY A 74 23.19 3.72 3.81
CA GLY A 74 22.29 4.50 4.65
C GLY A 74 21.34 5.42 3.88
N ASN A 75 21.22 5.30 2.54
CA ASN A 75 20.24 6.06 1.79
C ASN A 75 18.85 5.45 1.95
N PRO A 76 17.80 6.25 2.17
CA PRO A 76 16.42 5.75 2.25
C PRO A 76 16.01 5.11 0.92
N MET A 77 15.48 3.88 0.98
CA MET A 77 15.04 3.14 -0.20
C MET A 77 13.54 2.90 -0.20
N PHE A 78 13.02 2.35 0.90
CA PHE A 78 11.59 2.03 1.06
C PHE A 78 11.13 2.34 2.47
N TYR A 79 9.82 2.54 2.63
CA TYR A 79 9.19 2.54 3.94
C TYR A 79 8.94 1.09 4.39
N GLU A 80 9.12 0.84 5.69
CA GLU A 80 8.74 -0.44 6.29
C GLU A 80 7.22 -0.43 6.55
N PRO A 81 6.45 -1.35 5.92
CA PRO A 81 5.01 -1.41 6.15
C PRO A 81 4.70 -1.98 7.54
N ILE A 82 3.69 -1.43 8.22
CA ILE A 82 3.14 -2.01 9.45
C ILE A 82 2.25 -3.23 9.16
N PHE A 83 1.81 -3.37 7.91
CA PHE A 83 1.02 -4.49 7.43
C PHE A 83 1.30 -4.71 5.95
N GLN A 84 1.34 -5.98 5.55
CA GLN A 84 1.39 -6.41 4.15
C GLN A 84 0.53 -7.65 3.98
N CYS A 85 -0.17 -7.75 2.86
CA CYS A 85 -0.83 -8.96 2.40
C CYS A 85 -0.69 -9.05 0.88
N ASP A 86 -0.58 -10.28 0.39
CA ASP A 86 -0.31 -10.62 -1.00
C ASP A 86 -1.20 -11.76 -1.48
N LYS A 87 -1.31 -11.95 -2.78
CA LYS A 87 -2.05 -13.05 -3.37
C LYS A 87 -1.42 -14.39 -2.99
N VAL A 88 -2.24 -15.44 -3.06
CA VAL A 88 -1.76 -16.83 -2.93
C VAL A 88 -1.63 -17.38 -4.36
N ASP A 89 -0.51 -17.12 -5.01
CA ASP A 89 -0.27 -17.51 -6.40
C ASP A 89 1.15 -18.07 -6.64
N GLY A 90 1.94 -18.19 -5.57
CA GLY A 90 3.30 -18.73 -5.62
C GLY A 90 4.38 -17.69 -5.92
N ILE A 91 4.01 -16.40 -6.06
CA ILE A 91 4.95 -15.30 -6.20
C ILE A 91 5.34 -14.86 -4.78
N THR A 92 6.58 -15.12 -4.38
CA THR A 92 7.02 -14.89 -3.00
C THR A 92 8.45 -14.39 -2.93
N GLY A 93 8.81 -13.78 -1.80
CA GLY A 93 10.16 -13.33 -1.53
C GLY A 93 10.47 -11.98 -2.17
N PHE A 94 11.63 -11.87 -2.81
CA PHE A 94 12.11 -10.61 -3.39
C PHE A 94 12.05 -10.64 -4.91
N SER A 95 11.78 -9.47 -5.50
CA SER A 95 11.76 -9.30 -6.95
C SER A 95 13.13 -9.57 -7.58
N ASP A 96 13.12 -10.15 -8.78
CA ASP A 96 14.32 -10.36 -9.59
C ASP A 96 14.88 -9.04 -10.14
N VAL A 97 13.98 -8.08 -10.42
CA VAL A 97 14.35 -6.75 -10.90
C VAL A 97 14.36 -5.78 -9.72
N THR A 98 15.44 -5.05 -9.58
CA THR A 98 15.61 -4.12 -8.46
C THR A 98 14.92 -2.77 -8.72
N VAL A 99 14.38 -2.18 -7.66
CA VAL A 99 13.91 -0.80 -7.63
C VAL A 99 15.02 0.05 -7.01
N PHE A 100 15.58 0.99 -7.76
CA PHE A 100 16.73 1.82 -7.34
C PHE A 100 17.92 1.01 -6.78
N GLY A 101 18.16 -0.20 -7.31
CA GLY A 101 19.26 -1.06 -6.90
C GLY A 101 18.97 -1.94 -5.68
N THR A 102 17.76 -1.91 -5.14
CA THR A 102 17.32 -2.75 -4.02
C THR A 102 16.18 -3.67 -4.47
N SER A 103 16.25 -4.96 -4.09
CA SER A 103 15.16 -5.90 -4.36
C SER A 103 13.92 -5.56 -3.55
N TYR A 104 12.76 -5.57 -4.21
CA TYR A 104 11.48 -5.27 -3.60
C TYR A 104 10.87 -6.55 -3.00
N TYR A 105 10.39 -6.47 -1.76
CA TYR A 105 9.74 -7.62 -1.12
C TYR A 105 8.29 -7.75 -1.60
N LEU A 106 7.98 -8.86 -2.26
CA LEU A 106 6.68 -9.13 -2.88
C LEU A 106 5.68 -9.73 -1.88
N GLY A 107 6.11 -10.63 -1.00
CA GLY A 107 5.22 -11.25 -0.02
C GLY A 107 5.58 -12.70 0.28
N SER A 108 4.63 -13.45 0.83
CA SER A 108 4.77 -14.85 1.23
C SER A 108 3.47 -15.65 1.15
N ASP A 109 2.63 -15.39 0.15
CA ASP A 109 1.32 -16.05 -0.07
C ASP A 109 0.38 -15.93 1.14
N THR A 110 0.28 -14.72 1.73
CA THR A 110 -0.49 -14.49 2.98
C THR A 110 -2.00 -14.44 2.77
N GLY A 111 -2.44 -14.29 1.54
CA GLY A 111 -3.83 -14.05 1.15
C GLY A 111 -4.22 -12.58 1.25
N VAL A 112 -4.86 -12.05 0.20
CA VAL A 112 -5.34 -10.66 0.15
C VAL A 112 -6.37 -10.41 1.26
N LYS A 113 -6.25 -9.25 1.90
CA LYS A 113 -7.18 -8.77 2.93
C LYS A 113 -7.61 -7.35 2.61
N HIS A 114 -8.78 -6.97 3.16
CA HIS A 114 -9.39 -5.66 2.94
C HIS A 114 -9.62 -4.90 4.25
N HIS A 115 -9.02 -5.36 5.33
CA HIS A 115 -9.02 -4.68 6.62
C HIS A 115 -7.73 -4.96 7.39
N PHE A 116 -7.41 -4.03 8.27
CA PHE A 116 -6.34 -4.16 9.26
C PHE A 116 -6.70 -3.38 10.52
N ILE A 117 -6.36 -3.91 11.69
CA ILE A 117 -6.57 -3.24 12.97
C ILE A 117 -5.20 -2.90 13.54
N ASP A 118 -4.90 -1.62 13.57
CA ASP A 118 -3.70 -1.12 14.24
C ASP A 118 -4.02 -0.92 15.74
N ALA A 119 -3.51 -1.81 16.57
CA ALA A 119 -3.65 -1.78 18.03
C ALA A 119 -2.45 -1.12 18.73
N ASP A 120 -1.44 -0.70 17.99
CA ASP A 120 -0.25 -0.03 18.50
C ASP A 120 -0.37 1.49 18.30
N VAL A 121 -1.47 2.07 18.81
CA VAL A 121 -1.74 3.50 18.74
C VAL A 121 -2.02 4.06 20.14
N ILE A 122 -1.70 5.33 20.33
CA ILE A 122 -1.89 6.06 21.60
C ILE A 122 -3.01 7.07 21.41
N ASN A 123 -4.05 6.99 22.22
CA ASN A 123 -5.12 8.00 22.24
C ASN A 123 -4.53 9.41 22.47
N GLY A 124 -5.07 10.39 21.76
CA GLY A 124 -4.59 11.77 21.82
C GLY A 124 -3.53 12.12 20.77
N LYS A 125 -3.11 11.16 19.93
CA LYS A 125 -2.19 11.39 18.80
C LYS A 125 -2.90 11.35 17.46
N THR A 126 -2.40 12.11 16.51
CA THR A 126 -2.79 12.03 15.09
C THR A 126 -1.85 11.07 14.38
N TYR A 127 -2.44 10.17 13.58
CA TYR A 127 -1.73 9.24 12.73
C TYR A 127 -2.11 9.47 11.27
N TYR A 128 -1.16 9.23 10.39
CA TYR A 128 -1.30 9.23 8.94
C TYR A 128 -1.06 7.82 8.44
N TYR A 129 -2.01 7.28 7.72
CA TYR A 129 -1.91 5.97 7.09
C TYR A 129 -1.92 6.12 5.59
N ALA A 130 -1.01 5.41 4.92
CA ALA A 130 -1.00 5.28 3.47
C ALA A 130 -1.18 3.81 3.12
N LEU A 131 -2.22 3.51 2.35
CA LEU A 131 -2.46 2.20 1.77
C LEU A 131 -1.94 2.22 0.33
N VAL A 132 -1.04 1.33 -0.02
CA VAL A 132 -0.58 1.17 -1.40
C VAL A 132 -0.92 -0.21 -1.91
N ALA A 133 -1.36 -0.28 -3.16
CA ALA A 133 -1.40 -1.49 -3.94
C ALA A 133 -0.11 -1.59 -4.75
N TYR A 134 0.44 -2.78 -4.91
CA TYR A 134 1.67 -3.02 -5.64
C TYR A 134 1.54 -4.23 -6.58
N ASP A 135 2.38 -4.25 -7.59
CA ASP A 135 2.53 -5.33 -8.56
C ASP A 135 3.84 -6.10 -8.35
N TYR A 136 3.97 -7.24 -9.02
CA TYR A 136 5.19 -8.05 -8.96
C TYR A 136 6.21 -7.68 -10.04
N GLY A 137 5.83 -6.80 -11.00
CA GLY A 137 6.68 -6.47 -12.14
C GLY A 137 6.83 -7.62 -13.13
N LEU A 138 7.95 -7.68 -13.82
CA LEU A 138 8.26 -8.74 -14.78
C LEU A 138 9.74 -9.10 -14.73
N SER A 139 10.04 -10.36 -14.48
CA SER A 139 11.41 -10.89 -14.61
C SER A 139 11.91 -10.76 -16.04
N PRO A 140 13.24 -10.66 -16.27
CA PRO A 140 13.81 -10.59 -17.61
C PRO A 140 13.35 -11.74 -18.51
N THR A 141 12.95 -11.39 -19.74
CA THR A 141 12.53 -12.34 -20.77
C THR A 141 13.33 -12.10 -22.05
N ASP A 142 13.20 -12.99 -23.05
CA ASP A 142 13.82 -12.80 -24.36
C ASP A 142 13.33 -11.51 -25.05
N GLU A 143 12.09 -11.09 -24.78
CA GLU A 143 11.48 -9.88 -25.35
C GLU A 143 11.82 -8.61 -24.56
N ILE A 144 11.93 -8.74 -23.23
CA ILE A 144 12.21 -7.63 -22.29
C ILE A 144 13.42 -8.01 -21.46
N ALA A 145 14.62 -7.90 -22.03
CA ALA A 145 15.86 -8.37 -21.44
C ALA A 145 16.21 -7.71 -20.09
N THR A 146 15.71 -6.51 -19.81
CA THR A 146 15.91 -5.81 -18.53
C THR A 146 14.87 -6.16 -17.48
N GLY A 147 13.77 -6.81 -17.86
CA GLY A 147 12.59 -6.96 -17.02
C GLY A 147 11.90 -5.62 -16.73
N ILE A 148 10.90 -5.65 -15.87
CA ILE A 148 10.16 -4.49 -15.37
C ILE A 148 10.15 -4.57 -13.84
N PRO A 149 10.64 -3.54 -13.13
CA PRO A 149 10.64 -3.57 -11.68
C PRO A 149 9.21 -3.47 -11.12
N PRO A 150 8.94 -4.04 -9.94
CA PRO A 150 7.70 -3.81 -9.21
C PRO A 150 7.43 -2.33 -8.99
N SER A 151 6.16 -1.96 -8.96
CA SER A 151 5.70 -0.60 -8.68
C SER A 151 4.59 -0.57 -7.63
N GLU A 152 4.44 0.56 -6.93
CA GLU A 152 3.39 0.79 -5.94
C GLU A 152 2.79 2.19 -6.07
N ASN A 153 1.57 2.37 -5.56
CA ASN A 153 0.91 3.67 -5.59
C ASN A 153 1.64 4.72 -4.74
N ASN A 154 1.58 5.96 -5.19
CA ASN A 154 2.05 7.09 -4.39
C ASN A 154 1.07 7.44 -3.27
N ALA A 155 1.59 7.90 -2.14
CA ALA A 155 0.82 8.53 -1.08
C ALA A 155 0.95 10.06 -1.20
N ILE A 156 -0.18 10.76 -1.32
CA ILE A 156 -0.21 12.21 -1.52
C ILE A 156 -0.88 12.86 -0.31
N ILE A 157 -0.19 13.83 0.31
CA ILE A 157 -0.71 14.72 1.34
C ILE A 157 -0.40 16.14 0.89
N GLU A 158 -1.42 16.96 0.68
CA GLU A 158 -1.29 18.35 0.30
C GLU A 158 -1.36 19.26 1.53
N LEU A 159 -0.47 20.21 1.60
CA LEU A 159 -0.35 21.15 2.71
C LEU A 159 -0.55 22.59 2.21
N ASP A 160 -1.09 23.47 3.09
CA ASP A 160 -1.11 24.90 2.87
C ASP A 160 0.24 25.56 3.21
N GLU A 161 0.29 26.89 3.06
CA GLU A 161 1.48 27.72 3.35
C GLU A 161 1.90 27.67 4.85
N ASN A 162 0.97 27.31 5.73
CA ASN A 162 1.21 27.14 7.18
C ASN A 162 1.43 25.68 7.56
N GLU A 163 1.60 24.80 6.57
CA GLU A 163 1.80 23.35 6.73
C GLU A 163 0.59 22.63 7.34
N TYR A 164 -0.64 23.13 7.22
CA TYR A 164 -1.83 22.36 7.55
C TYR A 164 -2.23 21.45 6.38
N VAL A 165 -2.71 20.25 6.70
CA VAL A 165 -3.22 19.31 5.69
C VAL A 165 -4.50 19.88 5.07
N ILE A 166 -4.49 20.14 3.78
CA ILE A 166 -5.64 20.63 3.00
C ILE A 166 -6.41 19.44 2.42
N SER A 167 -5.70 18.49 1.87
CA SER A 167 -6.28 17.28 1.27
C SER A 167 -5.34 16.09 1.35
N THR A 168 -5.91 14.90 1.19
CA THR A 168 -5.17 13.65 1.07
C THR A 168 -5.61 12.91 -0.19
N GLY A 169 -4.72 12.10 -0.76
CA GLY A 169 -5.09 11.12 -1.78
C GLY A 169 -6.12 10.12 -1.24
N PRO A 170 -6.87 9.45 -2.11
CA PRO A 170 -7.91 8.49 -1.70
C PRO A 170 -7.36 7.32 -0.89
N ASN A 171 -6.10 7.01 -1.03
CA ASN A 171 -5.39 5.94 -0.33
C ASN A 171 -4.69 6.41 0.96
N VAL A 172 -4.91 7.65 1.39
CA VAL A 172 -4.33 8.22 2.60
C VAL A 172 -5.43 8.62 3.58
N ALA A 173 -5.27 8.28 4.85
CA ALA A 173 -6.16 8.69 5.92
C ALA A 173 -5.39 9.39 7.04
N GLN A 174 -5.88 10.58 7.44
CA GLN A 174 -5.47 11.25 8.67
C GLN A 174 -6.47 10.92 9.77
N VAL A 175 -6.02 10.37 10.88
CA VAL A 175 -6.89 9.92 11.97
C VAL A 175 -6.36 10.42 13.31
N TYR A 176 -7.23 11.05 14.09
CA TYR A 176 -6.95 11.37 15.49
C TYR A 176 -7.42 10.19 16.37
N ALA A 177 -6.48 9.50 17.00
CA ALA A 177 -6.77 8.37 17.88
C ALA A 177 -7.46 8.86 19.16
N LYS A 178 -8.66 8.40 19.40
CA LYS A 178 -9.48 8.79 20.58
C LYS A 178 -10.37 7.65 21.05
N ALA A 179 -10.60 7.59 22.36
CA ALA A 179 -11.65 6.76 22.90
C ALA A 179 -13.04 7.23 22.38
N PRO A 180 -14.02 6.35 22.23
CA PRO A 180 -15.39 6.72 21.97
C PRO A 180 -15.91 7.71 23.02
N SER A 181 -16.81 8.61 22.60
CA SER A 181 -17.48 9.52 23.53
C SER A 181 -18.24 8.72 24.59
N ALA A 182 -18.28 9.19 25.84
CA ALA A 182 -19.03 8.54 26.91
C ALA A 182 -20.51 8.38 26.47
N GLY A 183 -21.04 7.14 26.53
CA GLY A 183 -22.39 6.79 26.09
C GLY A 183 -22.48 6.31 24.61
N TYR A 184 -21.37 6.29 23.86
CA TYR A 184 -21.36 5.69 22.53
C TYR A 184 -21.37 4.16 22.66
N VAL A 185 -22.44 3.53 22.14
CA VAL A 185 -22.49 2.07 21.95
C VAL A 185 -22.09 1.80 20.50
N SER A 186 -20.90 1.26 20.31
CA SER A 186 -20.45 0.82 18.98
C SER A 186 -21.44 -0.21 18.44
N SER A 187 -21.93 0.00 17.22
CA SER A 187 -22.63 -1.09 16.52
C SER A 187 -21.59 -2.21 16.35
N THR A 188 -21.88 -3.37 16.91
CA THR A 188 -21.06 -4.57 16.71
C THR A 188 -21.21 -5.03 15.26
N PHE A 189 -20.30 -4.59 14.39
CA PHE A 189 -20.08 -5.26 13.13
C PHE A 189 -19.15 -6.43 13.40
N GLU A 190 -19.70 -7.64 13.41
CA GLU A 190 -18.88 -8.82 13.21
C GLU A 190 -18.43 -8.79 11.75
N ILE A 191 -17.14 -8.57 11.52
CA ILE A 191 -16.54 -8.70 10.20
C ILE A 191 -16.47 -10.20 9.94
N ASP A 192 -17.42 -10.74 9.19
CA ASP A 192 -17.39 -12.11 8.71
C ASP A 192 -16.53 -12.14 7.43
N ASP A 193 -15.28 -12.58 7.58
CA ASP A 193 -14.30 -12.70 6.48
C ASP A 193 -14.84 -13.54 5.30
N ASN A 194 -15.88 -14.37 5.52
CA ASN A 194 -16.49 -15.19 4.48
C ASN A 194 -17.59 -14.46 3.68
N LYS A 195 -18.02 -13.26 4.09
CA LYS A 195 -19.08 -12.50 3.42
C LYS A 195 -18.62 -11.30 2.60
N LEU A 196 -17.31 -10.97 2.65
CA LEU A 196 -16.73 -9.88 1.84
C LEU A 196 -16.46 -10.26 0.37
N ASN A 197 -16.77 -11.49 -0.04
CA ASN A 197 -16.68 -11.97 -1.42
C ASN A 197 -17.98 -11.86 -2.20
N ILE A 198 -18.68 -10.72 -2.18
CA ILE A 198 -19.87 -10.52 -2.99
C ILE A 198 -19.68 -9.32 -3.93
N GLY A 199 -19.54 -9.66 -5.23
CA GLY A 199 -19.86 -8.84 -6.38
C GLY A 199 -18.74 -8.01 -6.97
#